data_4f6a61651d90a4ac6fcd385d1d74e30e
#
_entry.id   4f6a61651d90a4ac6fcd385d1d74e30e
#
_cell.length_a   1.000
_cell.length_b   1.000
_cell.length_c   1.000
_cell.angle_alpha   90.00
_cell.angle_beta   90.00
_cell.angle_gamma   90.00
#
_symmetry.space_group_name_H-M   'P 1'
#
loop_
_entity.id
_entity.type
_entity.pdbx_description
1 polymer ?
#
loop_
_entity_poly.entity_id
_entity_poly.type
_entity_poly.pdbx_seq_one_letter_code
_entity_poly.pdbx_strand_id
1 'polypeptide(L)'
;TTPEQAKIAEAAGACAVMALERIPADIRAAGGVSRMSDPKMIKGIQKAVSIPVMAKARIGHFVEAQILEALEIDYIDESEVLSPADDTYHIDKTKFKVPFVCGARNLGEALRRIAEGASMIRTKGEAGTGDVIQAVRHMRTIQSEMRKIQSMREDELFNTAKELAVPYDLVKFVHENGKLPVVNFSAGGVATPADAALMMQLGAEGVFVGSGIFKSGNPEKRAAAIVKAVTNYNNP
;
A
#
# COMPACT_ATOMS: atom_id res chain seq x y z
N THR A 1 -16.24 2.50 1.43
CA THR A 1 -16.94 3.16 2.56
C THR A 1 -18.17 2.38 3.03
N THR A 2 -18.79 1.55 2.19
CA THR A 2 -20.03 0.82 2.53
C THR A 2 -19.87 -0.68 2.24
N PRO A 3 -20.69 -1.54 2.90
CA PRO A 3 -20.76 -2.97 2.57
C PRO A 3 -21.08 -3.23 1.09
N GLU A 4 -21.93 -2.41 0.49
CA GLU A 4 -22.32 -2.53 -0.92
C GLU A 4 -21.12 -2.29 -1.85
N GLN A 5 -20.31 -1.26 -1.57
CA GLN A 5 -19.08 -1.00 -2.32
C GLN A 5 -18.06 -2.12 -2.16
N ALA A 6 -17.94 -2.71 -0.99
CA ALA A 6 -17.08 -3.86 -0.75
C ALA A 6 -17.53 -5.07 -1.58
N LYS A 7 -18.83 -5.32 -1.67
CA LYS A 7 -19.40 -6.39 -2.51
C LYS A 7 -19.14 -6.15 -4.00
N ILE A 8 -19.19 -4.89 -4.45
CA ILE A 8 -18.85 -4.53 -5.84
C ILE A 8 -17.39 -4.91 -6.14
N ALA A 9 -16.47 -4.58 -5.23
CA ALA A 9 -15.06 -4.92 -5.40
C ALA A 9 -14.84 -6.43 -5.42
N GLU A 10 -15.44 -7.17 -4.50
CA GLU A 10 -15.34 -8.64 -4.46
C GLU A 10 -15.91 -9.28 -5.73
N ALA A 11 -17.09 -8.85 -6.19
CA ALA A 11 -17.71 -9.35 -7.41
C ALA A 11 -16.87 -9.08 -8.66
N ALA A 12 -16.11 -7.98 -8.67
CA ALA A 12 -15.18 -7.65 -9.76
C ALA A 12 -13.92 -8.50 -9.77
N GLY A 13 -13.64 -9.26 -8.71
CA GLY A 13 -12.45 -10.11 -8.59
C GLY A 13 -11.30 -9.49 -7.78
N ALA A 14 -11.55 -8.45 -6.99
CA ALA A 14 -10.55 -7.92 -6.08
C ALA A 14 -10.11 -8.99 -5.07
N CYS A 15 -8.81 -9.04 -4.77
CA CYS A 15 -8.27 -10.02 -3.82
C CYS A 15 -8.38 -9.56 -2.36
N ALA A 16 -8.63 -8.29 -2.12
CA ALA A 16 -8.83 -7.68 -0.81
C ALA A 16 -9.55 -6.35 -0.95
N VAL A 17 -10.12 -5.87 0.14
CA VAL A 17 -10.72 -4.53 0.21
C VAL A 17 -10.14 -3.73 1.38
N MET A 18 -10.13 -2.40 1.23
CA MET A 18 -9.73 -1.46 2.27
C MET A 18 -10.99 -0.77 2.83
N ALA A 19 -11.27 -0.99 4.10
CA ALA A 19 -12.37 -0.34 4.79
C ALA A 19 -11.98 1.10 5.16
N LEU A 20 -12.67 2.08 4.61
CA LEU A 20 -12.43 3.51 4.83
C LEU A 20 -13.77 4.23 4.99
N GLU A 21 -13.91 5.10 6.00
CA GLU A 21 -15.06 5.99 6.09
C GLU A 21 -15.08 7.02 4.96
N ARG A 22 -13.88 7.48 4.59
CA ARG A 22 -13.70 8.43 3.49
C ARG A 22 -12.59 7.92 2.58
N ILE A 23 -12.86 7.89 1.28
CA ILE A 23 -11.82 7.59 0.29
C ILE A 23 -10.84 8.77 0.19
N PRO A 24 -9.63 8.55 -0.33
CA PRO A 24 -8.60 9.60 -0.35
C PRO A 24 -9.04 10.93 -0.96
N ALA A 25 -9.87 10.93 -1.99
CA ALA A 25 -10.40 12.16 -2.58
C ALA A 25 -11.26 12.97 -1.59
N ASP A 26 -12.08 12.29 -0.79
CA ASP A 26 -12.93 12.95 0.21
C ASP A 26 -12.09 13.47 1.38
N ILE A 27 -11.04 12.76 1.78
CA ILE A 27 -10.09 13.21 2.81
C ILE A 27 -9.42 14.50 2.36
N ARG A 28 -8.96 14.58 1.12
CA ARG A 28 -8.35 15.78 0.55
C ARG A 28 -9.32 16.97 0.53
N ALA A 29 -10.56 16.73 0.15
CA ALA A 29 -11.59 17.77 0.05
C ALA A 29 -12.03 18.31 1.43
N ALA A 30 -12.14 17.44 2.42
CA ALA A 30 -12.65 17.80 3.74
C ALA A 30 -11.61 18.53 4.61
N GLY A 31 -10.32 18.23 4.44
CA GLY A 31 -9.26 18.74 5.32
C GLY A 31 -9.39 18.25 6.77
N GLY A 32 -8.67 18.90 7.69
CA GLY A 32 -8.69 18.57 9.10
C GLY A 32 -7.93 17.29 9.46
N VAL A 33 -8.16 16.78 10.70
CA VAL A 33 -7.49 15.58 11.19
C VAL A 33 -8.25 14.34 10.74
N SER A 34 -7.56 13.48 10.02
CA SER A 34 -8.10 12.20 9.52
C SER A 34 -7.59 11.05 10.38
N ARG A 35 -8.49 10.29 10.98
CA ARG A 35 -8.21 9.20 11.93
C ARG A 35 -8.65 7.85 11.38
N MET A 36 -8.37 6.77 12.12
CA MET A 36 -8.90 5.46 11.78
C MET A 36 -10.43 5.48 11.68
N SER A 37 -10.98 4.59 10.88
CA SER A 37 -12.42 4.47 10.67
C SER A 37 -13.15 3.87 11.86
N ASP A 38 -14.44 4.13 11.96
CA ASP A 38 -15.29 3.60 13.05
C ASP A 38 -15.30 2.07 13.03
N PRO A 39 -15.09 1.40 14.19
CA PRO A 39 -15.15 -0.06 14.29
C PRO A 39 -16.45 -0.69 13.79
N LYS A 40 -17.59 -0.03 13.94
CA LYS A 40 -18.87 -0.55 13.43
C LYS A 40 -18.89 -0.64 11.92
N MET A 41 -18.37 0.40 11.26
CA MET A 41 -18.26 0.43 9.81
C MET A 41 -17.33 -0.68 9.33
N ILE A 42 -16.17 -0.85 9.95
CA ILE A 42 -15.23 -1.92 9.63
C ILE A 42 -15.88 -3.29 9.76
N LYS A 43 -16.57 -3.55 10.88
CA LYS A 43 -17.30 -4.80 11.10
C LYS A 43 -18.39 -5.05 10.05
N GLY A 44 -19.08 -4.01 9.62
CA GLY A 44 -20.08 -4.09 8.56
C GLY A 44 -19.48 -4.58 7.23
N ILE A 45 -18.31 -4.07 6.89
CA ILE A 45 -17.58 -4.50 5.69
C ILE A 45 -17.05 -5.93 5.85
N GLN A 46 -16.48 -6.27 7.01
CA GLN A 46 -16.00 -7.64 7.27
C GLN A 46 -17.11 -8.68 7.11
N LYS A 47 -18.33 -8.36 7.51
CA LYS A 47 -19.49 -9.26 7.37
C LYS A 47 -19.99 -9.37 5.93
N ALA A 48 -19.73 -8.39 5.10
CA ALA A 48 -20.27 -8.29 3.74
C ALA A 48 -19.47 -9.08 2.70
N VAL A 49 -18.19 -9.35 2.96
CA VAL A 49 -17.29 -9.98 1.99
C VAL A 49 -16.57 -11.18 2.59
N SER A 50 -16.11 -12.08 1.72
CA SER A 50 -15.32 -13.26 2.09
C SER A 50 -13.82 -13.06 1.87
N ILE A 51 -13.43 -12.02 1.14
CA ILE A 51 -12.02 -11.66 0.89
C ILE A 51 -11.44 -10.89 2.08
N PRO A 52 -10.10 -10.86 2.23
CA PRO A 52 -9.45 -10.10 3.29
C PRO A 52 -9.87 -8.64 3.33
N VAL A 53 -10.03 -8.12 4.55
CA VAL A 53 -10.37 -6.71 4.81
C VAL A 53 -9.18 -6.04 5.49
N MET A 54 -8.75 -4.92 4.92
CA MET A 54 -7.69 -4.07 5.44
C MET A 54 -8.29 -2.81 6.04
N ALA A 55 -7.57 -2.20 6.99
CA ALA A 55 -7.96 -0.90 7.55
C ALA A 55 -6.70 -0.07 7.82
N LYS A 56 -6.88 1.25 7.94
CA LYS A 56 -5.76 2.19 8.12
C LYS A 56 -5.65 2.65 9.56
N ALA A 57 -4.41 2.67 10.07
CA ALA A 57 -4.01 3.35 11.28
C ALA A 57 -3.16 4.57 10.94
N ARG A 58 -3.19 5.60 11.76
CA ARG A 58 -2.29 6.74 11.62
C ARG A 58 -0.84 6.34 11.87
N ILE A 59 0.09 6.98 11.18
CA ILE A 59 1.53 6.75 11.41
C ILE A 59 1.86 6.95 12.89
N GLY A 60 2.51 5.97 13.51
CA GLY A 60 2.94 5.98 14.92
C GLY A 60 1.83 5.70 15.93
N HIS A 61 0.58 5.58 15.51
CA HIS A 61 -0.53 5.39 16.44
C HIS A 61 -0.75 3.92 16.78
N PHE A 62 0.09 3.38 17.66
CA PHE A 62 0.04 1.96 18.02
C PHE A 62 -1.27 1.55 18.71
N VAL A 63 -1.99 2.47 19.38
CA VAL A 63 -3.29 2.15 19.99
C VAL A 63 -4.36 1.97 18.92
N GLU A 64 -4.38 2.76 17.85
CA GLU A 64 -5.27 2.49 16.71
C GLU A 64 -5.00 1.10 16.12
N ALA A 65 -3.73 0.72 15.99
CA ALA A 65 -3.36 -0.61 15.53
C ALA A 65 -3.83 -1.71 16.50
N GLN A 66 -3.74 -1.51 17.80
CA GLN A 66 -4.24 -2.44 18.81
C GLN A 66 -5.76 -2.62 18.68
N ILE A 67 -6.51 -1.55 18.45
CA ILE A 67 -7.96 -1.60 18.23
C ILE A 67 -8.27 -2.43 16.97
N LEU A 68 -7.55 -2.17 15.86
CA LEU A 68 -7.74 -2.90 14.62
C LEU A 68 -7.39 -4.39 14.76
N GLU A 69 -6.33 -4.72 15.47
CA GLU A 69 -5.98 -6.12 15.76
C GLU A 69 -7.08 -6.80 16.58
N ALA A 70 -7.64 -6.12 17.57
CA ALA A 70 -8.76 -6.62 18.38
C ALA A 70 -10.03 -6.84 17.54
N LEU A 71 -10.21 -6.10 16.44
CA LEU A 71 -11.29 -6.30 15.47
C LEU A 71 -11.03 -7.46 14.50
N GLU A 72 -9.91 -8.14 14.64
CA GLU A 72 -9.50 -9.24 13.77
C GLU A 72 -9.37 -8.80 12.29
N ILE A 73 -8.89 -7.58 12.07
CA ILE A 73 -8.60 -7.10 10.72
C ILE A 73 -7.47 -7.94 10.09
N ASP A 74 -7.55 -8.19 8.79
CA ASP A 74 -6.58 -9.07 8.12
C ASP A 74 -5.24 -8.38 7.85
N TYR A 75 -5.25 -7.06 7.58
CA TYR A 75 -4.06 -6.24 7.36
C TYR A 75 -4.29 -4.84 7.90
N ILE A 76 -3.26 -4.24 8.48
CA ILE A 76 -3.26 -2.83 8.90
C ILE A 76 -2.35 -2.05 7.96
N ASP A 77 -2.87 -0.99 7.36
CA ASP A 77 -2.08 -0.02 6.60
C ASP A 77 -1.72 1.15 7.53
N GLU A 78 -0.46 1.25 7.92
CA GLU A 78 0.06 2.41 8.64
C GLU A 78 0.27 3.51 7.61
N SER A 79 -0.67 4.47 7.57
CA SER A 79 -0.92 5.23 6.34
C SER A 79 -0.68 6.72 6.48
N GLU A 80 0.09 7.26 5.55
CA GLU A 80 0.29 8.69 5.33
C GLU A 80 -0.96 9.40 4.79
N VAL A 81 -1.97 8.67 4.34
CA VAL A 81 -3.25 9.24 3.90
C VAL A 81 -4.04 9.81 5.07
N LEU A 82 -3.89 9.21 6.24
CA LEU A 82 -4.41 9.75 7.49
C LEU A 82 -3.44 10.77 8.09
N SER A 83 -3.92 11.59 9.02
CA SER A 83 -3.06 12.53 9.74
C SER A 83 -2.07 11.76 10.62
N PRO A 84 -0.76 12.00 10.54
CA PRO A 84 0.18 11.30 11.40
C PRO A 84 -0.06 11.62 12.89
N ALA A 85 0.14 10.63 13.73
CA ALA A 85 0.08 10.78 15.19
C ALA A 85 1.48 11.00 15.78
N ASP A 86 2.52 10.61 15.05
CA ASP A 86 3.90 10.76 15.44
C ASP A 86 4.70 11.19 14.20
N ASP A 87 5.53 12.21 14.34
CA ASP A 87 6.35 12.75 13.25
C ASP A 87 7.76 12.11 13.21
N THR A 88 8.11 11.35 14.22
CA THR A 88 9.43 10.73 14.37
C THR A 88 9.37 9.21 14.26
N TYR A 89 8.43 8.57 14.96
CA TYR A 89 8.40 7.11 15.10
C TYR A 89 7.21 6.48 14.38
N HIS A 90 7.50 5.43 13.62
CA HIS A 90 6.50 4.49 13.11
C HIS A 90 6.17 3.44 14.18
N ILE A 91 5.05 2.75 14.00
CA ILE A 91 4.64 1.66 14.88
C ILE A 91 5.69 0.54 14.86
N ASP A 92 6.05 0.01 16.02
CA ASP A 92 6.82 -1.24 16.12
C ASP A 92 5.91 -2.42 15.79
N LYS A 93 5.96 -2.85 14.54
CA LYS A 93 5.10 -3.88 13.98
C LYS A 93 5.46 -5.29 14.46
N THR A 94 6.64 -5.46 15.07
CA THR A 94 7.07 -6.74 15.66
C THR A 94 6.24 -7.11 16.88
N LYS A 95 5.52 -6.16 17.48
CA LYS A 95 4.65 -6.37 18.64
C LYS A 95 3.24 -6.85 18.28
N PHE A 96 2.95 -7.00 16.99
CA PHE A 96 1.63 -7.37 16.48
C PHE A 96 1.68 -8.70 15.75
N LYS A 97 0.58 -9.44 15.79
CA LYS A 97 0.39 -10.66 14.98
C LYS A 97 -0.16 -10.33 13.59
N VAL A 98 -0.99 -9.29 13.50
CA VAL A 98 -1.57 -8.84 12.24
C VAL A 98 -0.49 -8.26 11.32
N PRO A 99 -0.47 -8.59 10.02
CA PRO A 99 0.50 -8.03 9.08
C PRO A 99 0.20 -6.56 8.76
N PHE A 100 1.27 -5.80 8.52
CA PHE A 100 1.22 -4.37 8.20
C PHE A 100 1.64 -4.09 6.78
N VAL A 101 0.97 -3.10 6.17
CA VAL A 101 1.33 -2.48 4.90
C VAL A 101 1.84 -1.07 5.17
N CYS A 102 2.93 -0.68 4.53
CA CYS A 102 3.48 0.67 4.63
C CYS A 102 3.81 1.25 3.25
N GLY A 103 3.65 2.56 3.12
CA GLY A 103 4.05 3.29 1.93
C GLY A 103 5.56 3.59 1.91
N ALA A 104 6.14 3.61 0.71
CA ALA A 104 7.53 4.00 0.49
C ALA A 104 7.69 4.72 -0.84
N ARG A 105 8.56 5.73 -0.87
CA ARG A 105 8.91 6.52 -2.06
C ARG A 105 10.24 6.08 -2.68
N ASN A 106 11.06 5.38 -1.91
CA ASN A 106 12.38 4.92 -2.31
C ASN A 106 12.76 3.65 -1.55
N LEU A 107 13.88 3.04 -1.94
CA LEU A 107 14.31 1.76 -1.36
C LEU A 107 14.66 1.87 0.13
N GLY A 108 15.34 2.94 0.54
CA GLY A 108 15.70 3.13 1.95
C GLY A 108 14.47 3.19 2.85
N GLU A 109 13.46 3.94 2.43
CA GLU A 109 12.19 4.02 3.16
C GLU A 109 11.49 2.65 3.22
N ALA A 110 11.44 1.92 2.09
CA ALA A 110 10.87 0.57 2.05
C ALA A 110 11.59 -0.38 3.01
N LEU A 111 12.92 -0.42 2.98
CA LEU A 111 13.69 -1.31 3.83
C LEU A 111 13.59 -0.92 5.31
N ARG A 112 13.50 0.37 5.64
CA ARG A 112 13.26 0.78 7.03
C ARG A 112 11.90 0.30 7.55
N ARG A 113 10.86 0.38 6.74
CA ARG A 113 9.53 -0.14 7.12
C ARG A 113 9.54 -1.66 7.29
N ILE A 114 10.24 -2.37 6.42
CA ILE A 114 10.44 -3.82 6.53
C ILE A 114 11.21 -4.18 7.81
N ALA A 115 12.25 -3.41 8.14
CA ALA A 115 13.00 -3.60 9.38
C ALA A 115 12.14 -3.45 10.63
N GLU A 116 11.12 -2.60 10.58
CA GLU A 116 10.15 -2.41 11.67
C GLU A 116 9.05 -3.50 11.71
N GLY A 117 9.05 -4.43 10.75
CA GLY A 117 8.11 -5.54 10.69
C GLY A 117 7.01 -5.42 9.63
N ALA A 118 7.09 -4.48 8.69
CA ALA A 118 6.12 -4.42 7.59
C ALA A 118 6.17 -5.69 6.75
N SER A 119 4.99 -6.22 6.42
CA SER A 119 4.81 -7.44 5.62
C SER A 119 4.50 -7.14 4.14
N MET A 120 4.20 -5.91 3.80
CA MET A 120 3.92 -5.44 2.45
C MET A 120 4.36 -3.98 2.32
N ILE A 121 4.89 -3.63 1.15
CA ILE A 121 5.20 -2.26 0.77
C ILE A 121 4.27 -1.84 -0.37
N ARG A 122 3.92 -0.57 -0.40
CA ARG A 122 3.24 0.08 -1.53
C ARG A 122 3.89 1.42 -1.83
N THR A 123 3.71 1.90 -3.06
CA THR A 123 4.09 3.29 -3.37
C THR A 123 3.17 4.24 -2.60
N LYS A 124 3.66 5.44 -2.32
CA LYS A 124 2.84 6.49 -1.71
C LYS A 124 1.95 7.16 -2.74
N GLY A 125 2.51 7.56 -3.87
CA GLY A 125 1.79 8.26 -4.91
C GLY A 125 1.10 9.52 -4.40
N GLU A 126 0.05 9.94 -5.09
CA GLU A 126 -0.87 10.99 -4.65
C GLU A 126 -2.29 10.45 -4.64
N ALA A 127 -2.66 9.80 -3.55
CA ALA A 127 -3.96 9.18 -3.40
C ALA A 127 -5.11 10.18 -3.60
N GLY A 128 -6.13 9.79 -4.34
CA GLY A 128 -7.34 10.57 -4.57
C GLY A 128 -7.24 11.62 -5.69
N THR A 129 -6.10 11.77 -6.36
CA THR A 129 -5.93 12.76 -7.45
C THR A 129 -6.27 12.20 -8.83
N GLY A 130 -6.21 10.89 -9.03
CA GLY A 130 -6.31 10.28 -10.36
C GLY A 130 -5.07 10.48 -11.23
N ASP A 131 -3.99 11.04 -10.67
CA ASP A 131 -2.71 11.24 -11.33
C ASP A 131 -1.70 10.21 -10.83
N VAL A 132 -1.26 9.34 -11.71
CA VAL A 132 -0.37 8.21 -11.40
C VAL A 132 1.11 8.58 -11.36
N ILE A 133 1.46 9.83 -11.74
CA ILE A 133 2.87 10.20 -11.95
C ILE A 133 3.77 9.97 -10.73
N GLN A 134 3.29 10.26 -9.52
CA GLN A 134 4.09 10.05 -8.31
C GLN A 134 4.27 8.56 -8.00
N ALA A 135 3.23 7.75 -8.20
CA ALA A 135 3.34 6.29 -8.03
C ALA A 135 4.34 5.70 -9.03
N VAL A 136 4.33 6.16 -10.28
CA VAL A 136 5.32 5.77 -11.30
C VAL A 136 6.73 6.16 -10.85
N ARG A 137 6.90 7.38 -10.38
CA ARG A 137 8.22 7.87 -9.89
C ARG A 137 8.73 6.99 -8.74
N HIS A 138 7.90 6.70 -7.77
CA HIS A 138 8.27 5.87 -6.62
C HIS A 138 8.62 4.45 -7.04
N MET A 139 7.83 3.83 -7.90
CA MET A 139 8.11 2.48 -8.40
C MET A 139 9.42 2.42 -9.18
N ARG A 140 9.63 3.36 -10.10
CA ARG A 140 10.88 3.44 -10.88
C ARG A 140 12.09 3.68 -9.98
N THR A 141 11.95 4.52 -8.96
CA THR A 141 13.03 4.79 -8.00
C THR A 141 13.42 3.52 -7.25
N ILE A 142 12.46 2.81 -6.67
CA ILE A 142 12.72 1.56 -5.94
C ILE A 142 13.35 0.52 -6.87
N GLN A 143 12.80 0.32 -8.07
CA GLN A 143 13.32 -0.65 -9.03
C GLN A 143 14.75 -0.32 -9.48
N SER A 144 15.05 0.94 -9.75
CA SER A 144 16.39 1.36 -10.17
C SER A 144 17.40 1.24 -9.02
N GLU A 145 17.03 1.58 -7.81
CA GLU A 145 17.90 1.45 -6.65
C GLU A 145 18.19 -0.03 -6.33
N MET A 146 17.22 -0.92 -6.50
CA MET A 146 17.45 -2.36 -6.38
C MET A 146 18.43 -2.89 -7.44
N ARG A 147 18.29 -2.46 -8.70
CA ARG A 147 19.24 -2.84 -9.76
C ARG A 147 20.64 -2.33 -9.47
N LYS A 148 20.76 -1.11 -8.93
CA LYS A 148 22.07 -0.54 -8.54
C LYS A 148 22.74 -1.42 -7.47
N ILE A 149 21.99 -1.83 -6.44
CA ILE A 149 22.49 -2.70 -5.36
C ILE A 149 22.92 -4.07 -5.94
N GLN A 150 22.15 -4.64 -6.85
CA GLN A 150 22.52 -5.92 -7.49
C GLN A 150 23.85 -5.84 -8.24
N SER A 151 24.17 -4.69 -8.82
CA SER A 151 25.42 -4.48 -9.57
C SER A 151 26.63 -4.17 -8.71
N MET A 152 26.46 -3.95 -7.40
CA MET A 152 27.53 -3.65 -6.47
C MET A 152 28.38 -4.87 -6.15
N ARG A 153 29.63 -4.63 -5.72
CA ARG A 153 30.43 -5.65 -5.07
C ARG A 153 29.92 -5.86 -3.66
N GLU A 154 30.15 -7.06 -3.12
CA GLU A 154 29.68 -7.39 -1.77
C GLU A 154 30.30 -6.47 -0.70
N ASP A 155 31.54 -6.04 -0.86
CA ASP A 155 32.21 -5.15 0.08
C ASP A 155 31.63 -3.73 0.09
N GLU A 156 30.89 -3.33 -0.93
CA GLU A 156 30.21 -2.03 -1.01
C GLU A 156 28.90 -2.00 -0.23
N LEU A 157 28.32 -3.15 0.07
CA LEU A 157 26.99 -3.26 0.72
C LEU A 157 26.97 -2.70 2.14
N PHE A 158 28.08 -2.77 2.88
CA PHE A 158 28.18 -2.22 4.24
C PHE A 158 27.96 -0.71 4.24
N ASN A 159 28.60 -0.01 3.32
CA ASN A 159 28.44 1.45 3.20
C ASN A 159 27.05 1.82 2.71
N THR A 160 26.50 1.07 1.76
CA THR A 160 25.13 1.26 1.27
C THR A 160 24.11 1.13 2.39
N ALA A 161 24.26 0.15 3.27
CA ALA A 161 23.38 0.00 4.43
C ALA A 161 23.43 1.21 5.37
N LYS A 162 24.61 1.79 5.58
CA LYS A 162 24.78 3.02 6.38
C LYS A 162 24.11 4.22 5.70
N GLU A 163 24.31 4.40 4.41
CA GLU A 163 23.74 5.50 3.65
C GLU A 163 22.21 5.45 3.64
N LEU A 164 21.63 4.26 3.48
CA LEU A 164 20.19 4.06 3.50
C LEU A 164 19.61 4.03 4.91
N ALA A 165 20.46 3.96 5.94
CA ALA A 165 20.08 3.78 7.35
C ALA A 165 19.17 2.55 7.55
N VAL A 166 19.63 1.41 7.06
CA VAL A 166 18.90 0.13 7.12
C VAL A 166 19.82 -1.00 7.59
N PRO A 167 19.27 -2.12 8.09
CA PRO A 167 20.06 -3.30 8.42
C PRO A 167 20.79 -3.85 7.20
N TYR A 168 22.04 -4.26 7.40
CA TYR A 168 22.86 -4.88 6.36
C TYR A 168 22.19 -6.09 5.70
N ASP A 169 21.54 -6.93 6.48
CA ASP A 169 20.89 -8.15 5.98
C ASP A 169 19.81 -7.87 4.92
N LEU A 170 19.11 -6.73 5.02
CA LEU A 170 18.11 -6.34 4.02
C LEU A 170 18.76 -5.87 2.72
N VAL A 171 19.87 -5.14 2.80
CA VAL A 171 20.64 -4.76 1.61
C VAL A 171 21.22 -5.99 0.92
N LYS A 172 21.76 -6.93 1.70
CA LYS A 172 22.27 -8.20 1.19
C LYS A 172 21.18 -9.01 0.48
N PHE A 173 19.98 -9.07 1.07
CA PHE A 173 18.83 -9.74 0.44
C PHE A 173 18.51 -9.16 -0.94
N VAL A 174 18.46 -7.83 -1.05
CA VAL A 174 18.21 -7.14 -2.33
C VAL A 174 19.33 -7.43 -3.33
N HIS A 175 20.59 -7.40 -2.89
CA HIS A 175 21.74 -7.72 -3.73
C HIS A 175 21.65 -9.13 -4.32
N GLU A 176 21.29 -10.12 -3.50
CA GLU A 176 21.22 -11.51 -3.93
C GLU A 176 19.98 -11.84 -4.77
N ASN A 177 18.84 -11.18 -4.50
CA ASN A 177 17.54 -11.56 -5.05
C ASN A 177 16.96 -10.55 -6.05
N GLY A 178 17.42 -9.31 -6.06
CA GLY A 178 16.93 -8.25 -6.97
C GLY A 178 15.48 -7.83 -6.71
N LYS A 179 14.97 -8.10 -5.52
CA LYS A 179 13.61 -7.76 -5.11
C LYS A 179 13.57 -7.48 -3.61
N LEU A 180 12.47 -6.89 -3.14
CA LEU A 180 12.18 -6.77 -1.71
C LEU A 180 11.85 -8.16 -1.10
N PRO A 181 12.11 -8.37 0.20
CA PRO A 181 11.68 -9.60 0.87
C PRO A 181 10.17 -9.70 1.10
N VAL A 182 9.42 -8.68 0.74
CA VAL A 182 7.96 -8.61 0.80
C VAL A 182 7.40 -8.11 -0.52
N VAL A 183 6.10 -8.32 -0.77
CA VAL A 183 5.45 -7.82 -1.99
C VAL A 183 5.41 -6.29 -2.02
N ASN A 184 5.49 -5.74 -3.22
CA ASN A 184 5.45 -4.29 -3.46
C ASN A 184 4.31 -3.95 -4.42
N PHE A 185 3.30 -3.24 -3.90
CA PHE A 185 2.14 -2.81 -4.67
C PHE A 185 2.27 -1.36 -5.10
N SER A 186 1.54 -1.02 -6.16
CA SER A 186 1.33 0.38 -6.54
C SER A 186 0.10 0.95 -5.85
N ALA A 187 0.24 2.14 -5.29
CA ALA A 187 -0.86 2.91 -4.71
C ALA A 187 -0.69 4.40 -4.99
N GLY A 188 -1.81 5.11 -5.00
CA GLY A 188 -1.84 6.57 -5.13
C GLY A 188 -1.97 7.06 -6.57
N GLY A 189 -3.19 7.39 -6.98
CA GLY A 189 -3.47 8.01 -8.27
C GLY A 189 -3.81 7.06 -9.41
N VAL A 190 -3.83 5.76 -9.18
CA VAL A 190 -4.29 4.78 -10.19
C VAL A 190 -5.79 4.99 -10.43
N ALA A 191 -6.18 5.33 -11.65
CA ALA A 191 -7.57 5.66 -11.98
C ALA A 191 -8.14 4.83 -13.14
N THR A 192 -7.31 4.33 -14.03
CA THR A 192 -7.76 3.63 -15.24
C THR A 192 -7.15 2.24 -15.34
N PRO A 193 -7.74 1.32 -16.14
CA PRO A 193 -7.11 0.03 -16.44
C PRO A 193 -5.71 0.17 -17.02
N ALA A 194 -5.48 1.18 -17.88
CA ALA A 194 -4.16 1.45 -18.46
C ALA A 194 -3.13 1.86 -17.40
N ASP A 195 -3.52 2.68 -16.42
CA ASP A 195 -2.65 3.03 -15.28
C ASP A 195 -2.25 1.78 -14.50
N ALA A 196 -3.21 0.89 -14.23
CA ALA A 196 -2.95 -0.35 -13.50
C ALA A 196 -1.97 -1.26 -14.27
N ALA A 197 -2.18 -1.44 -15.57
CA ALA A 197 -1.28 -2.23 -16.41
C ALA A 197 0.13 -1.60 -16.49
N LEU A 198 0.22 -0.27 -16.58
CA LEU A 198 1.50 0.45 -16.54
C LEU A 198 2.27 0.13 -15.26
N MET A 199 1.62 0.23 -14.12
CA MET A 199 2.28 -0.05 -12.84
C MET A 199 2.74 -1.50 -12.73
N MET A 200 1.94 -2.45 -13.22
CA MET A 200 2.32 -3.86 -13.24
C MET A 200 3.55 -4.10 -14.14
N GLN A 201 3.60 -3.48 -15.32
CA GLN A 201 4.76 -3.59 -16.21
C GLN A 201 6.01 -2.93 -15.63
N LEU A 202 5.87 -1.91 -14.80
CA LEU A 202 6.98 -1.25 -14.10
C LEU A 202 7.53 -2.07 -12.92
N GLY A 203 6.86 -3.16 -12.54
CA GLY A 203 7.34 -4.06 -11.49
C GLY A 203 6.47 -4.14 -10.25
N ALA A 204 5.29 -3.50 -10.24
CA ALA A 204 4.32 -3.70 -9.15
C ALA A 204 3.78 -5.13 -9.17
N GLU A 205 3.52 -5.68 -7.99
CA GLU A 205 2.95 -7.01 -7.82
C GLU A 205 1.44 -6.98 -7.58
N GLY A 206 0.86 -5.80 -7.58
CA GLY A 206 -0.56 -5.52 -7.46
C GLY A 206 -0.80 -4.02 -7.39
N VAL A 207 -2.08 -3.63 -7.32
CA VAL A 207 -2.49 -2.23 -7.26
C VAL A 207 -3.53 -2.00 -6.17
N PHE A 208 -3.47 -0.85 -5.53
CA PHE A 208 -4.54 -0.31 -4.69
C PHE A 208 -5.27 0.76 -5.48
N VAL A 209 -6.58 0.64 -5.57
CA VAL A 209 -7.43 1.61 -6.28
C VAL A 209 -8.63 1.96 -5.40
N GLY A 210 -8.87 3.23 -5.19
CA GLY A 210 -10.00 3.71 -4.39
C GLY A 210 -10.86 4.68 -5.19
N SER A 211 -10.51 5.96 -5.16
CA SER A 211 -11.26 7.03 -5.84
C SER A 211 -11.43 6.78 -7.33
N GLY A 212 -10.44 6.17 -7.99
CA GLY A 212 -10.52 5.84 -9.42
C GLY A 212 -11.68 4.91 -9.77
N ILE A 213 -12.11 4.06 -8.84
CA ILE A 213 -13.28 3.18 -8.99
C ILE A 213 -14.53 3.89 -8.50
N PHE A 214 -14.55 4.31 -7.23
CA PHE A 214 -15.77 4.73 -6.54
C PHE A 214 -16.22 6.16 -6.87
N LYS A 215 -15.38 6.97 -7.51
CA LYS A 215 -15.74 8.26 -8.10
C LYS A 215 -16.00 8.18 -9.61
N SER A 216 -15.88 6.99 -10.22
CA SER A 216 -16.21 6.81 -11.63
C SER A 216 -17.72 6.76 -11.86
N GLY A 217 -18.14 6.96 -13.13
CA GLY A 217 -19.55 6.91 -13.49
C GLY A 217 -20.17 5.50 -13.40
N ASN A 218 -19.35 4.44 -13.39
CA ASN A 218 -19.78 3.05 -13.22
C ASN A 218 -18.72 2.26 -12.46
N PRO A 219 -18.79 2.23 -11.12
CA PRO A 219 -17.81 1.54 -10.28
C PRO A 219 -17.67 0.05 -10.58
N GLU A 220 -18.76 -0.66 -10.84
CA GLU A 220 -18.74 -2.10 -11.14
C GLU A 220 -17.94 -2.40 -12.41
N LYS A 221 -18.22 -1.68 -13.47
CA LYS A 221 -17.52 -1.83 -14.74
C LYS A 221 -16.06 -1.42 -14.64
N ARG A 222 -15.79 -0.33 -13.93
CA ARG A 222 -14.42 0.16 -13.72
C ARG A 222 -13.58 -0.82 -12.91
N ALA A 223 -14.12 -1.35 -11.82
CA ALA A 223 -13.45 -2.33 -10.99
C ALA A 223 -13.12 -3.62 -11.78
N ALA A 224 -14.09 -4.16 -12.52
CA ALA A 224 -13.88 -5.33 -13.34
C ALA A 224 -12.81 -5.12 -14.42
N ALA A 225 -12.82 -3.95 -15.07
CA ALA A 225 -11.83 -3.59 -16.08
C ALA A 225 -10.41 -3.48 -15.49
N ILE A 226 -10.27 -2.90 -14.29
CA ILE A 226 -8.98 -2.80 -13.61
C ILE A 226 -8.46 -4.19 -13.21
N VAL A 227 -9.29 -5.05 -12.66
CA VAL A 227 -8.90 -6.44 -12.32
C VAL A 227 -8.42 -7.17 -13.56
N LYS A 228 -9.13 -7.03 -14.67
CA LYS A 228 -8.75 -7.65 -15.95
C LYS A 228 -7.42 -7.12 -16.47
N ALA A 229 -7.18 -5.81 -16.36
CA ALA A 229 -5.93 -5.19 -16.78
C ALA A 229 -4.74 -5.65 -15.91
N VAL A 230 -4.94 -5.80 -14.59
CA VAL A 230 -3.90 -6.33 -13.69
C VAL A 230 -3.58 -7.79 -14.03
N THR A 231 -4.60 -8.62 -14.28
CA THR A 231 -4.41 -10.02 -14.61
C THR A 231 -3.70 -10.21 -15.96
N ASN A 232 -3.99 -9.34 -16.93
CA ASN A 232 -3.50 -9.46 -18.31
C ASN A 232 -2.60 -8.31 -18.72
N TYR A 233 -1.81 -7.75 -17.80
CA TYR A 233 -1.06 -6.52 -18.02
C TYR A 233 -0.04 -6.58 -19.17
N ASN A 234 0.39 -7.75 -19.59
CA ASN A 234 1.30 -7.97 -20.73
C ASN A 234 0.57 -8.24 -22.05
N ASN A 235 -0.75 -8.23 -22.07
CA ASN A 235 -1.57 -8.51 -23.25
C ASN A 235 -2.60 -7.38 -23.44
N PRO A 236 -2.22 -6.28 -24.11
CA PRO A 236 -3.07 -5.11 -24.30
C PRO A 236 -4.31 -5.36 -25.16
#